data_61826531fba24b78a0cb3332aca9d038
#
_entry.id   61826531fba24b78a0cb3332aca9d038
#
_cell.length_a   1.000
_cell.length_b   1.000
_cell.length_c   1.000
_cell.angle_alpha   90.00
_cell.angle_beta   90.00
_cell.angle_gamma   90.00
#
_symmetry.space_group_name_H-M   'P 1'
#
loop_
_entity.id
_entity.type
_entity.pdbx_description
1 polymer ?
#
loop_
_entity_poly.entity_id
_entity_poly.type
_entity_poly.pdbx_seq_one_letter_code
_entity_poly.pdbx_strand_id
1 'polypeptide(L)'
;MKKIFLILFFIPLVSLSQNKDKISEIDSALTYLNQRQLFNGTVLIGENGKILYKKAFGISNPETLTTLTTASSFNLASVSKQFYAMMIMILKEQGKLNYDDLTQKHLPIFPYNNITIRHLLNQTSGLPEYFDMAQGNMTLLDTLTNKSMLNLLALKKPELVFQPGERWEYCNTNYTTLGSIIEKVSGISTANFFKQYITEPLKMNNTYVYNLMMKSYPPSRVFGFRFEEEKPILNDLIQFDGIIGDGNIYASVEDLYKWDQALYSEKLVKQSTLNEAFSPGKLN
;
A
#
# COMPACT_ATOMS: atom_id res chain seq x y z
N MET A 1 -66.20 -0.36 -22.79
CA MET A 1 -65.18 -1.41 -22.65
C MET A 1 -63.87 -0.75 -22.16
N LYS A 2 -63.58 -0.80 -20.87
CA LYS A 2 -62.34 -0.26 -20.31
C LYS A 2 -61.22 -1.32 -20.43
N LYS A 3 -60.19 -1.03 -21.25
CA LYS A 3 -58.99 -1.88 -21.30
C LYS A 3 -58.12 -1.58 -20.13
N ILE A 4 -57.95 -2.54 -19.21
CA ILE A 4 -57.02 -2.53 -18.12
C ILE A 4 -55.65 -2.91 -18.70
N PHE A 5 -54.68 -1.98 -18.70
CA PHE A 5 -53.27 -2.26 -18.96
C PHE A 5 -52.63 -2.78 -17.69
N LEU A 6 -52.36 -4.08 -17.63
CA LEU A 6 -51.59 -4.70 -16.59
C LEU A 6 -50.11 -4.48 -16.93
N ILE A 7 -49.43 -3.49 -16.28
CA ILE A 7 -48.00 -3.33 -16.37
C ILE A 7 -47.39 -4.31 -15.38
N LEU A 8 -46.91 -5.44 -15.90
CA LEU A 8 -46.08 -6.38 -15.15
C LEU A 8 -44.70 -5.75 -14.88
N PHE A 9 -44.46 -5.37 -13.63
CA PHE A 9 -43.12 -5.06 -13.10
C PHE A 9 -42.31 -6.37 -13.01
N PHE A 10 -41.67 -6.77 -14.11
CA PHE A 10 -40.65 -7.80 -14.12
C PHE A 10 -39.29 -7.12 -14.04
N ILE A 11 -38.75 -6.92 -12.85
CA ILE A 11 -37.35 -6.58 -12.57
C ILE A 11 -37.19 -6.63 -11.02
N PRO A 12 -36.20 -7.20 -10.42
CA PRO A 12 -34.87 -7.69 -10.75
C PRO A 12 -34.48 -9.01 -10.04
N LEU A 13 -35.31 -10.00 -10.03
CA LEU A 13 -35.02 -11.29 -9.38
C LEU A 13 -33.88 -12.07 -10.05
N VAL A 14 -33.69 -11.87 -11.34
CA VAL A 14 -32.69 -12.62 -12.12
C VAL A 14 -31.26 -12.18 -11.78
N SER A 15 -31.02 -10.88 -11.54
CA SER A 15 -29.66 -10.38 -11.22
C SER A 15 -29.20 -10.78 -9.81
N LEU A 16 -30.12 -10.88 -8.87
CA LEU A 16 -29.83 -11.33 -7.49
C LEU A 16 -29.51 -12.83 -7.43
N SER A 17 -30.14 -13.64 -8.27
CA SER A 17 -29.86 -15.07 -8.36
C SER A 17 -28.47 -15.33 -8.96
N GLN A 18 -28.11 -14.68 -10.07
CA GLN A 18 -26.81 -14.86 -10.72
C GLN A 18 -25.62 -14.43 -9.83
N ASN A 19 -25.78 -13.38 -9.03
CA ASN A 19 -24.72 -12.97 -8.10
C ASN A 19 -24.56 -13.96 -6.94
N LYS A 20 -25.65 -14.55 -6.45
CA LYS A 20 -25.61 -15.55 -5.39
C LYS A 20 -24.88 -16.82 -5.82
N ASP A 21 -25.11 -17.26 -7.05
CA ASP A 21 -24.45 -18.45 -7.61
C ASP A 21 -22.93 -18.20 -7.77
N LYS A 22 -22.52 -17.05 -8.30
CA LYS A 22 -21.09 -16.66 -8.43
C LYS A 22 -20.39 -16.58 -7.07
N ILE A 23 -21.01 -15.98 -6.06
CA ILE A 23 -20.42 -15.89 -4.71
C ILE A 23 -20.25 -17.28 -4.10
N SER A 24 -21.20 -18.18 -4.30
CA SER A 24 -21.10 -19.57 -3.83
C SER A 24 -19.96 -20.33 -4.54
N GLU A 25 -19.78 -20.13 -5.83
CA GLU A 25 -18.65 -20.70 -6.62
C GLU A 25 -17.29 -20.18 -6.10
N ILE A 26 -17.18 -18.87 -5.86
CA ILE A 26 -15.98 -18.26 -5.29
C ILE A 26 -15.67 -18.83 -3.90
N ASP A 27 -16.67 -18.91 -3.02
CA ASP A 27 -16.48 -19.48 -1.68
C ASP A 27 -16.03 -20.94 -1.74
N SER A 28 -16.62 -21.73 -2.63
CA SER A 28 -16.26 -23.12 -2.84
C SER A 28 -14.83 -23.27 -3.33
N ALA A 29 -14.42 -22.45 -4.31
CA ALA A 29 -13.07 -22.45 -4.87
C ALA A 29 -12.02 -22.05 -3.83
N LEU A 30 -12.26 -20.97 -3.06
CA LEU A 30 -11.34 -20.52 -2.01
C LEU A 30 -11.26 -21.53 -0.86
N THR A 31 -12.37 -22.15 -0.49
CA THR A 31 -12.40 -23.22 0.53
C THR A 31 -11.56 -24.42 0.07
N TYR A 32 -11.73 -24.85 -1.20
CA TYR A 32 -10.94 -25.93 -1.79
C TYR A 32 -9.44 -25.62 -1.79
N LEU A 33 -9.05 -24.41 -2.20
CA LEU A 33 -7.65 -23.98 -2.21
C LEU A 33 -7.07 -23.94 -0.78
N ASN A 34 -7.82 -23.42 0.19
CA ASN A 34 -7.38 -23.41 1.58
C ASN A 34 -7.18 -24.80 2.16
N GLN A 35 -8.11 -25.74 1.92
CA GLN A 35 -8.00 -27.13 2.36
C GLN A 35 -6.76 -27.86 1.80
N ARG A 36 -6.26 -27.40 0.66
CA ARG A 36 -5.03 -27.90 0.02
C ARG A 36 -3.78 -27.08 0.35
N GLN A 37 -3.86 -26.15 1.30
CA GLN A 37 -2.75 -25.25 1.67
C GLN A 37 -2.23 -24.36 0.51
N LEU A 38 -3.05 -24.17 -0.53
CA LEU A 38 -2.73 -23.32 -1.69
C LEU A 38 -3.19 -21.89 -1.51
N PHE A 39 -3.99 -21.60 -0.49
CA PHE A 39 -4.45 -20.25 -0.15
C PHE A 39 -4.53 -20.07 1.37
N ASN A 40 -3.89 -19.03 1.88
CA ASN A 40 -3.98 -18.54 3.25
C ASN A 40 -4.14 -17.02 3.19
N GLY A 41 -5.30 -16.49 3.57
CA GLY A 41 -5.54 -15.07 3.39
C GLY A 41 -6.98 -14.65 3.67
N THR A 42 -7.24 -13.37 3.39
CA THR A 42 -8.57 -12.76 3.53
C THR A 42 -9.04 -12.23 2.19
N VAL A 43 -10.32 -12.36 1.92
CA VAL A 43 -10.96 -11.90 0.67
C VAL A 43 -12.14 -11.02 0.99
N LEU A 44 -12.26 -9.90 0.27
CA LEU A 44 -13.43 -9.05 0.26
C LEU A 44 -13.77 -8.71 -1.19
N ILE A 45 -15.04 -8.85 -1.55
CA ILE A 45 -15.57 -8.46 -2.86
C ILE A 45 -16.62 -7.38 -2.62
N GLY A 46 -16.41 -6.22 -3.23
CA GLY A 46 -17.34 -5.10 -3.21
C GLY A 46 -17.86 -4.76 -4.60
N GLU A 47 -19.11 -4.37 -4.70
CA GLU A 47 -19.71 -3.87 -5.93
C GLU A 47 -20.66 -2.71 -5.60
N ASN A 48 -20.54 -1.61 -6.32
CA ASN A 48 -21.39 -0.41 -6.16
C ASN A 48 -21.49 0.07 -4.69
N GLY A 49 -20.35 0.11 -3.97
CA GLY A 49 -20.30 0.56 -2.59
C GLY A 49 -20.90 -0.44 -1.57
N LYS A 50 -21.15 -1.69 -1.95
CA LYS A 50 -21.67 -2.74 -1.06
C LYS A 50 -20.73 -3.94 -1.02
N ILE A 51 -20.51 -4.48 0.16
CA ILE A 51 -19.76 -5.73 0.33
C ILE A 51 -20.68 -6.90 -0.04
N LEU A 52 -20.30 -7.66 -1.06
CA LEU A 52 -21.00 -8.86 -1.52
C LEU A 52 -20.45 -10.11 -0.83
N TYR A 53 -19.15 -10.14 -0.53
CA TYR A 53 -18.50 -11.27 0.09
C TYR A 53 -17.34 -10.80 0.96
N LYS A 54 -17.15 -11.43 2.09
CA LYS A 54 -16.03 -11.19 2.99
C LYS A 54 -15.75 -12.42 3.83
N LYS A 55 -14.53 -13.00 3.73
CA LYS A 55 -14.16 -14.21 4.46
C LYS A 55 -12.66 -14.31 4.69
N ALA A 56 -12.27 -15.00 5.75
CA ALA A 56 -10.89 -15.33 6.10
C ALA A 56 -10.66 -16.82 6.01
N PHE A 57 -9.46 -17.25 5.60
CA PHE A 57 -9.07 -18.63 5.39
C PHE A 57 -7.67 -18.85 5.93
N GLY A 58 -7.50 -19.83 6.84
CA GLY A 58 -6.21 -20.27 7.36
C GLY A 58 -5.77 -19.54 8.62
N ILE A 59 -4.45 -19.33 8.77
CA ILE A 59 -3.81 -18.88 10.01
C ILE A 59 -3.06 -17.57 9.84
N SER A 60 -2.98 -16.78 10.92
CA SER A 60 -2.24 -15.51 10.99
C SER A 60 -0.85 -15.66 11.60
N ASN A 61 -0.63 -16.71 12.38
CA ASN A 61 0.64 -16.99 13.04
C ASN A 61 0.94 -18.49 12.99
N PRO A 62 2.08 -18.91 12.40
CA PRO A 62 2.43 -20.32 12.25
C PRO A 62 2.82 -21.00 13.56
N GLU A 63 3.28 -20.25 14.58
CA GLU A 63 3.71 -20.81 15.86
C GLU A 63 2.54 -21.11 16.79
N THR A 64 1.55 -20.21 16.81
CA THR A 64 0.37 -20.32 17.68
C THR A 64 -0.84 -20.91 16.98
N LEU A 65 -0.77 -21.11 15.67
CA LEU A 65 -1.87 -21.54 14.80
C LEU A 65 -3.13 -20.66 14.93
N THR A 66 -2.95 -19.40 15.27
CA THR A 66 -4.05 -18.44 15.40
C THR A 66 -4.75 -18.29 14.07
N THR A 67 -6.09 -18.43 14.05
CA THR A 67 -6.88 -18.29 12.82
C THR A 67 -6.95 -16.85 12.34
N LEU A 68 -6.99 -16.69 11.01
CA LEU A 68 -7.26 -15.40 10.38
C LEU A 68 -8.70 -14.93 10.64
N THR A 69 -8.84 -13.62 10.71
CA THR A 69 -10.12 -12.91 10.64
C THR A 69 -10.07 -11.88 9.52
N THR A 70 -11.21 -11.34 9.11
CA THR A 70 -11.24 -10.28 8.08
C THR A 70 -10.67 -8.94 8.60
N ALA A 71 -10.41 -8.86 9.91
CA ALA A 71 -9.69 -7.75 10.55
C ALA A 71 -8.17 -7.99 10.66
N SER A 72 -7.66 -9.15 10.24
CA SER A 72 -6.23 -9.45 10.25
C SER A 72 -5.48 -8.56 9.27
N SER A 73 -4.35 -8.00 9.72
CA SER A 73 -3.55 -7.00 8.99
C SER A 73 -2.36 -7.66 8.31
N PHE A 74 -2.37 -7.65 6.99
CA PHE A 74 -1.31 -8.18 6.14
C PHE A 74 -0.30 -7.10 5.76
N ASN A 75 0.96 -7.48 5.62
CA ASN A 75 1.94 -6.62 4.96
C ASN A 75 1.52 -6.39 3.51
N LEU A 76 1.29 -5.15 3.16
CA LEU A 76 0.86 -4.77 1.81
C LEU A 76 2.01 -4.71 0.81
N ALA A 77 3.25 -4.90 1.26
CA ALA A 77 4.42 -4.73 0.40
C ALA A 77 4.30 -3.44 -0.44
N SER A 78 4.53 -3.51 -1.74
CA SER A 78 4.47 -2.34 -2.63
C SER A 78 3.08 -1.74 -2.86
N VAL A 79 2.00 -2.41 -2.47
CA VAL A 79 0.67 -1.80 -2.44
C VAL A 79 0.63 -0.61 -1.45
N SER A 80 1.54 -0.56 -0.49
CA SER A 80 1.76 0.57 0.41
C SER A 80 2.02 1.90 -0.30
N LYS A 81 2.63 1.89 -1.48
CA LYS A 81 3.05 3.09 -2.21
C LYS A 81 1.91 4.07 -2.48
N GLN A 82 0.70 3.59 -2.74
CA GLN A 82 -0.46 4.45 -2.94
C GLN A 82 -0.79 5.32 -1.71
N PHE A 83 -0.54 4.82 -0.52
CA PHE A 83 -0.73 5.58 0.72
C PHE A 83 0.33 6.66 0.89
N TYR A 84 1.58 6.37 0.54
CA TYR A 84 2.65 7.37 0.54
C TYR A 84 2.39 8.48 -0.50
N ALA A 85 1.90 8.12 -1.69
CA ALA A 85 1.46 9.09 -2.68
C ALA A 85 0.34 9.99 -2.13
N MET A 86 -0.65 9.42 -1.44
CA MET A 86 -1.72 10.19 -0.79
C MET A 86 -1.17 11.14 0.28
N MET A 87 -0.20 10.73 1.09
CA MET A 87 0.43 11.62 2.08
C MET A 87 1.13 12.81 1.41
N ILE A 88 1.78 12.62 0.27
CA ILE A 88 2.36 13.70 -0.54
C ILE A 88 1.26 14.60 -1.11
N MET A 89 0.15 14.04 -1.59
CA MET A 89 -1.01 14.82 -2.07
C MET A 89 -1.60 15.70 -0.96
N ILE A 90 -1.75 15.17 0.25
CA ILE A 90 -2.22 15.91 1.42
C ILE A 90 -1.25 17.08 1.74
N LEU A 91 0.06 16.83 1.74
CA LEU A 91 1.06 17.87 1.99
C LEU A 91 1.03 18.96 0.90
N LYS A 92 0.77 18.61 -0.36
CA LYS A 92 0.58 19.58 -1.46
C LYS A 92 -0.66 20.45 -1.21
N GLU A 93 -1.80 19.86 -0.84
CA GLU A 93 -3.01 20.64 -0.54
C GLU A 93 -2.87 21.55 0.70
N GLN A 94 -2.01 21.15 1.65
CA GLN A 94 -1.63 22.00 2.78
C GLN A 94 -0.65 23.14 2.38
N GLY A 95 -0.24 23.22 1.12
CA GLY A 95 0.71 24.22 0.63
C GLY A 95 2.15 24.03 1.14
N LYS A 96 2.49 22.85 1.68
CA LYS A 96 3.81 22.58 2.27
C LYS A 96 4.86 22.14 1.24
N LEU A 97 4.43 21.65 0.08
CA LEU A 97 5.27 21.28 -1.06
C LEU A 97 4.51 21.41 -2.38
N ASN A 98 5.24 21.37 -3.49
CA ASN A 98 4.71 21.21 -4.84
C ASN A 98 5.34 19.99 -5.49
N TYR A 99 4.63 19.32 -6.40
CA TYR A 99 5.16 18.14 -7.11
C TYR A 99 6.40 18.48 -7.96
N ASP A 100 6.48 19.69 -8.46
CA ASP A 100 7.60 20.16 -9.28
C ASP A 100 8.74 20.76 -8.46
N ASP A 101 8.64 20.74 -7.12
CA ASP A 101 9.77 21.05 -6.25
C ASP A 101 10.90 20.03 -6.48
N LEU A 102 12.13 20.54 -6.55
CA LEU A 102 13.31 19.68 -6.53
C LEU A 102 13.39 18.92 -5.20
N THR A 103 13.72 17.64 -5.24
CA THR A 103 13.89 16.80 -4.07
C THR A 103 14.86 17.41 -3.05
N GLN A 104 15.97 18.02 -3.53
CA GLN A 104 16.96 18.70 -2.70
C GLN A 104 16.40 19.88 -1.89
N LYS A 105 15.33 20.55 -2.35
CA LYS A 105 14.67 21.62 -1.58
C LYS A 105 14.20 21.14 -0.21
N HIS A 106 13.72 19.90 -0.15
CA HIS A 106 13.20 19.28 1.08
C HIS A 106 14.22 18.38 1.76
N LEU A 107 15.12 17.76 1.01
CA LEU A 107 16.19 16.89 1.47
C LEU A 107 17.55 17.38 0.97
N PRO A 108 18.20 18.34 1.65
CA PRO A 108 19.47 18.93 1.18
C PRO A 108 20.62 17.93 0.99
N ILE A 109 20.56 16.78 1.66
CA ILE A 109 21.54 15.69 1.51
C ILE A 109 21.36 14.90 0.22
N PHE A 110 20.22 15.01 -0.46
CA PHE A 110 19.92 14.26 -1.67
C PHE A 110 20.86 14.68 -2.81
N PRO A 111 21.61 13.75 -3.46
CA PRO A 111 22.78 14.12 -4.28
C PRO A 111 22.47 14.62 -5.70
N TYR A 112 21.20 14.55 -6.16
CA TYR A 112 20.80 14.92 -7.51
C TYR A 112 19.97 16.20 -7.52
N ASN A 113 20.33 17.13 -8.39
CA ASN A 113 19.75 18.48 -8.45
C ASN A 113 18.69 18.68 -9.56
N ASN A 114 18.29 17.62 -10.22
CA ASN A 114 17.35 17.64 -11.34
C ASN A 114 16.16 16.67 -11.16
N ILE A 115 16.02 16.06 -9.98
CA ILE A 115 14.92 15.15 -9.66
C ILE A 115 13.87 15.90 -8.84
N THR A 116 12.64 15.92 -9.34
CA THR A 116 11.47 16.51 -8.66
C THR A 116 10.67 15.46 -7.89
N ILE A 117 9.80 15.90 -6.98
CA ILE A 117 8.83 15.03 -6.30
C ILE A 117 7.94 14.32 -7.33
N ARG A 118 7.56 14.97 -8.43
CA ARG A 118 6.79 14.39 -9.53
C ARG A 118 7.53 13.21 -10.17
N HIS A 119 8.83 13.33 -10.40
CA HIS A 119 9.64 12.23 -10.93
C HIS A 119 9.62 11.01 -9.99
N LEU A 120 9.68 11.23 -8.67
CA LEU A 120 9.62 10.16 -7.67
C LEU A 120 8.23 9.48 -7.66
N LEU A 121 7.15 10.27 -7.64
CA LEU A 121 5.76 9.76 -7.66
C LEU A 121 5.48 8.91 -8.90
N ASN A 122 5.94 9.37 -10.06
CA ASN A 122 5.66 8.77 -11.37
C ASN A 122 6.66 7.67 -11.76
N GLN A 123 7.64 7.34 -10.90
CA GLN A 123 8.66 6.33 -11.21
C GLN A 123 9.50 6.69 -12.47
N THR A 124 9.83 7.97 -12.62
CA THR A 124 10.56 8.53 -13.79
C THR A 124 11.84 9.25 -13.40
N SER A 125 12.38 8.99 -12.21
CA SER A 125 13.56 9.70 -11.69
C SER A 125 14.89 9.24 -12.28
N GLY A 126 14.97 7.98 -12.72
CA GLY A 126 16.23 7.34 -13.11
C GLY A 126 17.13 6.95 -11.93
N LEU A 127 16.64 7.02 -10.69
CA LEU A 127 17.40 6.58 -9.52
C LEU A 127 17.73 5.08 -9.59
N PRO A 128 18.94 4.66 -9.18
CA PRO A 128 19.25 3.26 -8.99
C PRO A 128 18.53 2.68 -7.79
N GLU A 129 18.34 1.35 -7.79
CA GLU A 129 17.68 0.62 -6.71
C GLU A 129 18.55 0.61 -5.45
N TYR A 130 17.99 0.98 -4.30
CA TYR A 130 18.76 1.04 -3.05
C TYR A 130 19.21 -0.33 -2.55
N PHE A 131 18.50 -1.40 -2.91
CA PHE A 131 18.91 -2.77 -2.59
C PHE A 131 20.29 -3.09 -3.17
N ASP A 132 20.55 -2.68 -4.41
CA ASP A 132 21.85 -2.93 -5.09
C ASP A 132 22.98 -2.17 -4.40
N MET A 133 22.69 -0.97 -3.90
CA MET A 133 23.66 -0.19 -3.14
C MET A 133 24.02 -0.82 -1.80
N ALA A 134 23.09 -1.55 -1.19
CA ALA A 134 23.26 -2.22 0.10
C ALA A 134 23.84 -3.63 -0.04
N GLN A 135 23.80 -4.24 -1.25
CA GLN A 135 24.41 -5.55 -1.50
C GLN A 135 25.91 -5.54 -1.18
N GLY A 136 26.38 -6.63 -0.57
CA GLY A 136 27.78 -6.76 -0.15
C GLY A 136 28.05 -6.25 1.27
N ASN A 137 27.07 -5.66 1.95
CA ASN A 137 27.18 -5.29 3.36
C ASN A 137 25.93 -5.74 4.13
N MET A 138 25.85 -7.04 4.43
CA MET A 138 24.69 -7.65 5.12
C MET A 138 24.38 -6.98 6.47
N THR A 139 25.39 -6.52 7.18
CA THR A 139 25.23 -5.77 8.43
C THR A 139 24.51 -4.42 8.25
N LEU A 140 24.58 -3.82 7.05
CA LEU A 140 23.83 -2.61 6.72
C LEU A 140 22.37 -2.91 6.41
N LEU A 141 22.04 -4.08 5.86
CA LEU A 141 20.66 -4.46 5.49
C LEU A 141 19.79 -4.62 6.73
N ASP A 142 20.32 -5.23 7.80
CA ASP A 142 19.59 -5.49 9.05
C ASP A 142 19.24 -4.22 9.82
N THR A 143 19.93 -3.11 9.55
CA THR A 143 19.75 -1.82 10.23
C THR A 143 19.45 -0.67 9.27
N LEU A 144 19.14 -0.97 8.02
CA LEU A 144 18.90 0.04 7.00
C LEU A 144 17.65 0.85 7.33
N THR A 145 17.81 2.16 7.45
CA THR A 145 16.73 3.13 7.64
C THR A 145 16.72 4.12 6.48
N ASN A 146 15.63 4.87 6.32
CA ASN A 146 15.59 5.93 5.31
C ASN A 146 16.76 6.91 5.44
N LYS A 147 17.15 7.24 6.69
CA LYS A 147 18.30 8.12 6.94
C LYS A 147 19.62 7.50 6.47
N SER A 148 19.87 6.23 6.82
CA SER A 148 21.10 5.55 6.38
C SER A 148 21.10 5.31 4.87
N MET A 149 19.96 5.02 4.27
CA MET A 149 19.81 4.92 2.81
C MET A 149 20.15 6.24 2.10
N LEU A 150 19.60 7.38 2.58
CA LEU A 150 19.92 8.70 2.03
C LEU A 150 21.41 9.05 2.19
N ASN A 151 22.01 8.73 3.34
CA ASN A 151 23.45 8.91 3.57
C ASN A 151 24.27 8.07 2.59
N LEU A 152 23.89 6.81 2.37
CA LEU A 152 24.56 5.93 1.42
C LEU A 152 24.45 6.44 -0.02
N LEU A 153 23.25 6.90 -0.40
CA LEU A 153 22.99 7.51 -1.70
C LEU A 153 23.85 8.78 -1.90
N ALA A 154 23.96 9.63 -0.88
CA ALA A 154 24.77 10.83 -0.92
C ALA A 154 26.27 10.54 -1.00
N LEU A 155 26.73 9.53 -0.25
CA LEU A 155 28.15 9.14 -0.22
C LEU A 155 28.60 8.49 -1.53
N LYS A 156 27.82 7.55 -2.04
CA LYS A 156 28.14 6.80 -3.26
C LYS A 156 27.84 7.61 -4.52
N LYS A 157 26.82 8.43 -4.49
CA LYS A 157 26.30 9.22 -5.61
C LYS A 157 26.34 8.43 -6.94
N PRO A 158 25.70 7.25 -7.00
CA PRO A 158 25.75 6.44 -8.21
C PRO A 158 25.15 7.18 -9.41
N GLU A 159 25.59 6.82 -10.61
CA GLU A 159 25.03 7.38 -11.84
C GLU A 159 23.53 7.06 -11.96
N LEU A 160 22.76 7.99 -12.52
CA LEU A 160 21.36 7.72 -12.85
C LEU A 160 21.30 6.70 -13.99
N VAL A 161 20.35 5.77 -13.89
CA VAL A 161 20.10 4.73 -14.91
C VAL A 161 19.60 5.37 -16.22
N PHE A 162 18.91 6.51 -16.10
CA PHE A 162 18.45 7.36 -17.22
C PHE A 162 18.18 8.78 -16.71
N GLN A 163 17.98 9.73 -17.61
CA GLN A 163 17.70 11.11 -17.22
C GLN A 163 16.27 11.27 -16.67
N PRO A 164 16.08 12.07 -15.61
CA PRO A 164 14.75 12.30 -15.03
C PRO A 164 13.72 12.72 -16.09
N GLY A 165 12.58 12.04 -16.10
CA GLY A 165 11.50 12.25 -17.06
C GLY A 165 11.67 11.54 -18.41
N GLU A 166 12.80 10.89 -18.68
CA GLU A 166 13.06 10.21 -19.95
C GLU A 166 12.13 9.03 -20.18
N ARG A 167 12.02 8.13 -19.19
CA ARG A 167 11.16 6.95 -19.25
C ARG A 167 10.61 6.56 -17.90
N TRP A 168 9.67 5.66 -17.90
CA TRP A 168 9.17 4.99 -16.70
C TRP A 168 9.99 3.75 -16.39
N GLU A 169 10.43 3.63 -15.14
CA GLU A 169 11.07 2.42 -14.63
C GLU A 169 10.83 2.31 -13.12
N TYR A 170 10.26 1.19 -12.69
CA TYR A 170 9.95 0.97 -11.28
C TYR A 170 11.22 0.95 -10.43
N CYS A 171 11.26 1.75 -9.37
CA CYS A 171 12.38 1.83 -8.44
C CYS A 171 11.89 2.14 -7.02
N ASN A 172 12.27 1.30 -6.05
CA ASN A 172 11.88 1.48 -4.66
C ASN A 172 12.51 2.72 -4.03
N THR A 173 13.71 3.12 -4.45
CA THR A 173 14.40 4.33 -3.98
C THR A 173 13.54 5.59 -4.13
N ASN A 174 12.67 5.65 -5.13
CA ASN A 174 11.73 6.76 -5.29
C ASN A 174 10.84 6.91 -4.06
N TYR A 175 10.20 5.84 -3.64
CA TYR A 175 9.20 5.89 -2.58
C TYR A 175 9.82 5.92 -1.18
N THR A 176 11.00 5.34 -0.97
CA THR A 176 11.77 5.54 0.27
C THR A 176 12.19 7.00 0.43
N THR A 177 12.54 7.67 -0.68
CA THR A 177 12.82 9.11 -0.70
C THR A 177 11.56 9.93 -0.39
N LEU A 178 10.40 9.58 -0.94
CA LEU A 178 9.11 10.20 -0.60
C LEU A 178 8.76 10.04 0.88
N GLY A 179 9.01 8.86 1.47
CA GLY A 179 8.86 8.64 2.92
C GLY A 179 9.67 9.63 3.74
N SER A 180 10.92 9.89 3.35
CA SER A 180 11.79 10.88 4.00
C SER A 180 11.31 12.32 3.81
N ILE A 181 10.76 12.66 2.65
CA ILE A 181 10.16 13.98 2.37
C ILE A 181 8.95 14.19 3.28
N ILE A 182 8.09 13.20 3.43
CA ILE A 182 6.90 13.27 4.31
C ILE A 182 7.32 13.64 5.74
N GLU A 183 8.29 12.95 6.32
CA GLU A 183 8.78 13.25 7.67
C GLU A 183 9.40 14.64 7.76
N LYS A 184 10.23 15.00 6.80
CA LYS A 184 10.91 16.31 6.81
C LYS A 184 9.94 17.48 6.67
N VAL A 185 8.95 17.36 5.80
CA VAL A 185 8.00 18.44 5.49
C VAL A 185 6.90 18.55 6.52
N SER A 186 6.44 17.41 7.05
CA SER A 186 5.39 17.39 8.09
C SER A 186 5.90 17.74 9.49
N GLY A 187 7.18 17.44 9.77
CA GLY A 187 7.78 17.57 11.09
C GLY A 187 7.41 16.48 12.09
N ILE A 188 6.66 15.45 11.66
CA ILE A 188 6.27 14.29 12.46
C ILE A 188 6.64 12.99 11.75
N SER A 189 6.70 11.88 12.48
CA SER A 189 6.97 10.58 11.85
C SER A 189 5.89 10.22 10.82
N THR A 190 6.30 9.51 9.77
CA THR A 190 5.37 9.01 8.75
C THR A 190 4.22 8.21 9.36
N ALA A 191 4.50 7.39 10.38
CA ALA A 191 3.46 6.62 11.08
C ALA A 191 2.41 7.53 11.73
N ASN A 192 2.84 8.62 12.39
CA ASN A 192 1.94 9.59 13.01
C ASN A 192 1.17 10.40 11.95
N PHE A 193 1.83 10.79 10.85
CA PHE A 193 1.18 11.48 9.75
C PHE A 193 0.11 10.59 9.10
N PHE A 194 0.44 9.34 8.81
CA PHE A 194 -0.47 8.35 8.26
C PHE A 194 -1.69 8.14 9.16
N LYS A 195 -1.43 7.97 10.47
CA LYS A 195 -2.50 7.83 11.45
C LYS A 195 -3.44 9.03 11.45
N GLN A 196 -2.90 10.22 11.62
CA GLN A 196 -3.67 11.46 11.79
C GLN A 196 -4.48 11.83 10.53
N TYR A 197 -3.89 11.68 9.35
CA TYR A 197 -4.45 12.22 8.11
C TYR A 197 -5.13 11.17 7.22
N ILE A 198 -4.93 9.87 7.49
CA ILE A 198 -5.52 8.81 6.67
C ILE A 198 -6.32 7.82 7.53
N THR A 199 -5.68 7.13 8.49
CA THR A 199 -6.37 6.02 9.16
C THR A 199 -7.44 6.47 10.14
N GLU A 200 -7.23 7.54 10.91
CA GLU A 200 -8.25 8.09 11.81
C GLU A 200 -9.46 8.66 11.04
N PRO A 201 -9.29 9.54 10.01
CA PRO A 201 -10.43 10.05 9.23
C PRO A 201 -11.26 8.96 8.56
N LEU A 202 -10.62 7.87 8.11
CA LEU A 202 -11.27 6.74 7.45
C LEU A 202 -11.70 5.63 8.41
N LYS A 203 -11.37 5.74 9.71
CA LYS A 203 -11.62 4.70 10.73
C LYS A 203 -11.00 3.34 10.35
N MET A 204 -9.77 3.37 9.84
CA MET A 204 -8.99 2.20 9.45
C MET A 204 -8.21 1.69 10.66
N ASN A 205 -8.89 1.04 11.60
CA ASN A 205 -8.35 0.70 12.92
C ASN A 205 -7.33 -0.45 12.90
N ASN A 206 -7.30 -1.24 11.83
CA ASN A 206 -6.36 -2.35 11.62
C ASN A 206 -5.33 -2.02 10.53
N THR A 207 -5.01 -0.73 10.36
CA THR A 207 -4.05 -0.26 9.36
C THR A 207 -3.01 0.64 10.01
N TYR A 208 -1.72 0.34 9.79
CA TYR A 208 -0.61 1.05 10.42
C TYR A 208 0.67 0.94 9.58
N VAL A 209 1.59 1.88 9.79
CA VAL A 209 2.97 1.77 9.31
C VAL A 209 3.74 0.95 10.33
N TYR A 210 4.29 -0.17 9.90
CA TYR A 210 5.21 -0.98 10.71
C TYR A 210 6.64 -0.48 10.56
N ASN A 211 7.39 -0.47 11.64
CA ASN A 211 8.85 -0.29 11.61
C ASN A 211 9.51 -1.01 12.78
N LEU A 212 10.81 -1.24 12.69
CA LEU A 212 11.61 -1.94 13.72
C LEU A 212 11.59 -1.28 15.10
N MET A 213 11.19 -0.01 15.20
CA MET A 213 11.12 0.71 16.47
C MET A 213 9.84 0.42 17.25
N MET A 214 8.91 -0.34 16.69
CA MET A 214 7.70 -0.76 17.41
C MET A 214 8.06 -1.71 18.54
N LYS A 215 7.63 -1.39 19.76
CA LYS A 215 7.90 -2.20 20.96
C LYS A 215 7.14 -3.52 21.00
N SER A 216 6.05 -3.63 20.26
CA SER A 216 5.21 -4.82 20.17
C SER A 216 4.44 -4.83 18.87
N TYR A 217 4.13 -6.03 18.39
CA TYR A 217 3.28 -6.18 17.21
C TYR A 217 1.80 -5.92 17.54
N PRO A 218 1.06 -5.19 16.69
CA PRO A 218 -0.38 -5.10 16.83
C PRO A 218 -1.04 -6.50 16.79
N PRO A 219 -2.07 -6.75 17.61
CA PRO A 219 -2.71 -8.08 17.69
C PRO A 219 -3.27 -8.58 16.35
N SER A 220 -3.60 -7.66 15.44
CA SER A 220 -4.12 -8.00 14.11
C SER A 220 -3.05 -8.42 13.10
N ARG A 221 -1.75 -8.31 13.43
CA ARG A 221 -0.65 -8.60 12.49
C ARG A 221 -0.66 -10.05 12.04
N VAL A 222 -0.51 -10.22 10.73
CA VAL A 222 -0.25 -11.53 10.12
C VAL A 222 1.23 -11.69 9.91
N PHE A 223 1.77 -12.85 10.26
CA PHE A 223 3.16 -13.21 10.06
C PHE A 223 3.33 -13.96 8.74
N GLY A 224 4.44 -13.70 8.05
CA GLY A 224 4.84 -14.46 6.87
C GLY A 224 5.30 -15.87 7.28
N PHE A 225 4.88 -16.87 6.51
CA PHE A 225 5.34 -18.26 6.70
C PHE A 225 5.32 -19.03 5.38
N ARG A 226 6.00 -20.17 5.39
CA ARG A 226 5.97 -21.13 4.30
C ARG A 226 5.68 -22.53 4.86
N PHE A 227 5.22 -23.44 4.01
CA PHE A 227 5.09 -24.83 4.39
C PHE A 227 6.36 -25.61 4.09
N GLU A 228 6.86 -26.36 5.08
CA GLU A 228 7.90 -27.36 4.95
C GLU A 228 7.34 -28.68 5.49
N GLU A 229 7.29 -29.72 4.67
CA GLU A 229 6.73 -31.03 5.05
C GLU A 229 5.36 -30.89 5.75
N GLU A 230 4.46 -30.11 5.14
CA GLU A 230 3.10 -29.82 5.64
C GLU A 230 3.05 -29.01 6.94
N LYS A 231 4.19 -28.58 7.52
CA LYS A 231 4.25 -27.73 8.70
C LYS A 231 4.44 -26.26 8.32
N PRO A 232 3.69 -25.34 8.90
CA PRO A 232 3.92 -23.92 8.69
C PRO A 232 5.16 -23.48 9.48
N ILE A 233 6.16 -22.95 8.77
CA ILE A 233 7.41 -22.45 9.35
C ILE A 233 7.47 -20.95 9.16
N LEU A 234 7.76 -20.20 10.23
CA LEU A 234 7.90 -18.75 10.19
C LEU A 234 8.92 -18.33 9.12
N ASN A 235 8.52 -17.45 8.25
CA ASN A 235 9.33 -16.84 7.18
C ASN A 235 8.96 -15.38 7.03
N ASP A 236 9.04 -14.65 8.13
CA ASP A 236 8.68 -13.24 8.19
C ASP A 236 9.93 -12.43 7.83
N LEU A 237 9.90 -11.78 6.68
CA LEU A 237 11.04 -10.99 6.20
C LEU A 237 11.11 -9.69 6.97
N ILE A 238 12.20 -9.49 7.72
CA ILE A 238 12.42 -8.33 8.58
C ILE A 238 13.59 -7.44 8.12
N GLN A 239 14.37 -7.88 7.12
CA GLN A 239 15.63 -7.23 6.72
C GLN A 239 15.46 -5.76 6.29
N PHE A 240 14.29 -5.38 5.79
CA PHE A 240 14.01 -4.01 5.32
C PHE A 240 12.97 -3.29 6.17
N ASP A 241 12.66 -3.80 7.35
CA ASP A 241 11.62 -3.23 8.21
C ASP A 241 12.00 -1.86 8.82
N GLY A 242 13.26 -1.45 8.68
CA GLY A 242 13.72 -0.09 9.00
C GLY A 242 13.46 0.94 7.91
N ILE A 243 13.12 0.50 6.70
CA ILE A 243 12.81 1.36 5.55
C ILE A 243 11.30 1.58 5.47
N ILE A 244 10.89 2.81 5.23
CA ILE A 244 9.50 3.20 4.99
C ILE A 244 9.39 3.94 3.65
N GLY A 245 8.24 3.89 3.01
CA GLY A 245 7.96 4.55 1.74
C GLY A 245 7.61 3.56 0.64
N ASP A 246 8.42 2.57 0.42
CA ASP A 246 8.24 1.55 -0.62
C ASP A 246 7.39 0.36 -0.18
N GLY A 247 7.24 0.17 1.14
CA GLY A 247 6.49 -0.90 1.78
C GLY A 247 6.06 -0.57 3.20
N ASN A 248 5.91 -1.62 4.03
CA ASN A 248 5.72 -1.56 5.48
C ASN A 248 4.41 -0.96 5.99
N ILE A 249 3.38 -0.85 5.14
CA ILE A 249 2.02 -0.64 5.62
C ILE A 249 1.35 -2.02 5.76
N TYR A 250 0.74 -2.23 6.90
CA TYR A 250 -0.11 -3.37 7.20
C TYR A 250 -1.56 -2.92 7.19
N ALA A 251 -2.45 -3.70 6.57
CA ALA A 251 -3.88 -3.40 6.55
C ALA A 251 -4.73 -4.66 6.49
N SER A 252 -5.97 -4.54 6.98
CA SER A 252 -7.01 -5.55 6.79
C SER A 252 -7.80 -5.30 5.51
N VAL A 253 -8.45 -6.33 4.97
CA VAL A 253 -9.36 -6.17 3.81
C VAL A 253 -10.53 -5.23 4.10
N GLU A 254 -10.97 -5.18 5.37
CA GLU A 254 -12.02 -4.25 5.78
C GLU A 254 -11.59 -2.80 5.70
N ASP A 255 -10.35 -2.52 6.08
CA ASP A 255 -9.80 -1.18 6.00
C ASP A 255 -9.42 -0.80 4.56
N LEU A 256 -8.91 -1.75 3.77
CA LEU A 256 -8.69 -1.53 2.34
C LEU A 256 -9.98 -1.22 1.59
N TYR A 257 -11.12 -1.79 2.00
CA TYR A 257 -12.41 -1.40 1.44
C TYR A 257 -12.80 0.05 1.79
N LYS A 258 -12.53 0.49 3.04
CA LYS A 258 -12.75 1.90 3.41
C LYS A 258 -11.84 2.84 2.63
N TRP A 259 -10.60 2.42 2.40
CA TRP A 259 -9.64 3.13 1.56
C TRP A 259 -10.14 3.27 0.12
N ASP A 260 -10.54 2.15 -0.51
CA ASP A 260 -11.11 2.15 -1.85
C ASP A 260 -12.28 3.14 -1.96
N GLN A 261 -13.25 3.07 -1.02
CA GLN A 261 -14.39 3.98 -1.02
C GLN A 261 -14.00 5.47 -0.81
N ALA A 262 -12.90 5.73 -0.14
CA ALA A 262 -12.41 7.11 0.05
C ALA A 262 -11.88 7.71 -1.27
N LEU A 263 -11.34 6.90 -2.18
CA LEU A 263 -10.82 7.34 -3.47
C LEU A 263 -11.91 7.86 -4.44
N TYR A 264 -13.19 7.63 -4.14
CA TYR A 264 -14.35 8.18 -4.88
C TYR A 264 -14.96 9.39 -4.17
N SER A 265 -14.24 10.03 -3.22
CA SER A 265 -14.77 11.11 -2.40
C SER A 265 -13.68 12.13 -2.05
N GLU A 266 -14.08 13.30 -1.57
CA GLU A 266 -13.16 14.35 -1.11
C GLU A 266 -12.81 14.23 0.38
N LYS A 267 -12.86 13.02 0.97
CA LYS A 267 -12.57 12.82 2.40
C LYS A 267 -11.13 13.14 2.80
N LEU A 268 -10.19 12.91 1.91
CA LEU A 268 -8.75 13.08 2.19
C LEU A 268 -8.16 14.26 1.41
N VAL A 269 -8.49 14.36 0.13
CA VAL A 269 -8.03 15.39 -0.80
C VAL A 269 -9.16 15.76 -1.76
N LYS A 270 -9.03 16.88 -2.46
CA LYS A 270 -10.01 17.35 -3.45
C LYS A 270 -10.11 16.41 -4.64
N GLN A 271 -11.27 16.39 -5.29
CA GLN A 271 -11.46 15.60 -6.52
C GLN A 271 -10.48 15.98 -7.63
N SER A 272 -10.10 17.25 -7.74
CA SER A 272 -9.09 17.70 -8.70
C SER A 272 -7.72 17.06 -8.47
N THR A 273 -7.33 16.85 -7.21
CA THR A 273 -6.09 16.17 -6.84
C THR A 273 -6.15 14.68 -7.17
N LEU A 274 -7.30 14.04 -6.89
CA LEU A 274 -7.52 12.63 -7.28
C LEU A 274 -7.49 12.47 -8.80
N ASN A 275 -8.13 13.36 -9.56
CA ASN A 275 -8.14 13.33 -11.03
C ASN A 275 -6.72 13.49 -11.59
N GLU A 276 -5.88 14.37 -11.02
CA GLU A 276 -4.46 14.47 -11.39
C GLU A 276 -3.73 13.13 -11.11
N ALA A 277 -3.95 12.52 -9.95
CA ALA A 277 -3.29 11.26 -9.57
C ALA A 277 -3.69 10.08 -10.47
N PHE A 278 -4.93 10.05 -10.96
CA PHE A 278 -5.42 9.00 -11.86
C PHE A 278 -5.19 9.29 -13.35
N SER A 279 -4.57 10.42 -13.66
CA SER A 279 -4.16 10.74 -15.04
C SER A 279 -2.79 10.12 -15.34
N PRO A 280 -2.53 9.69 -16.59
CA PRO A 280 -1.22 9.18 -16.97
C PRO A 280 -0.11 10.20 -16.68
N GLY A 281 0.87 9.83 -15.87
CA GLY A 281 2.00 10.69 -15.53
C GLY A 281 3.11 10.68 -16.59
N LYS A 282 3.23 9.55 -17.30
CA LYS A 282 4.16 9.35 -18.43
C LYS A 282 3.54 8.31 -19.37
N LEU A 283 3.47 8.66 -20.63
CA LEU A 283 3.15 7.73 -21.70
C LEU A 283 4.47 7.30 -22.35
N ASN A 284 4.69 6.01 -22.51
CA ASN A 284 5.82 5.45 -23.24
C ASN A 284 5.54 5.43 -24.72
#